data_7642fe5c728853fb74143484d3a0c93a
#
_entry.id   7642fe5c728853fb74143484d3a0c93a
#
_cell.length_a   1.000
_cell.length_b   1.000
_cell.length_c   1.000
_cell.angle_alpha   90.00
_cell.angle_beta   90.00
_cell.angle_gamma   90.00
#
_symmetry.space_group_name_H-M   'P 1'
#
loop_
_entity.id
_entity.type
_entity.pdbx_description
1 polymer ?
#
loop_
_entity_poly.entity_id
_entity_poly.type
_entity_poly.pdbx_seq_one_letter_code
_entity_poly.pdbx_strand_id
1 'polypeptide(L)'
;MKCSKCGNDLRIESDSVEKGKHCSSCEKHDFPECNSIEEVLRWIVQDRGVNVFQNSGVINAILSDLAPKDEKGRIKIKNAMAVGAGEYFYGIVQQGTLNDVSRKQFLSALSSNGFTLEFCNFIFDVFAYSINQSVAVQEEETSKTSANDSYKNIAVNTEQNNKNVSHNTKTDTKRDKEEIVKGEKTWPGGTIYKGELLDNMCHGKGVMTWTNGSKFEGEFCKGRRRKGTYTYSDGSIYKGEYLDDLRHGKGVMTWTNGSKFEGEFCKGNLKKGTYTYPDGAIYKGEYLNDLRHGKGVMTFPNGSIYEGEFSEGMHHGKGVMTWPDGIVFDGEWRDNEYNGTGILTLQNGEQYLRTFAQGNLISERKLEITDRNKLCFCGSGMMYKNCHLRKRF
;
A
#
# COMPACT_ATOMS: atom_id res chain seq x y z
N MET A 1 15.77 18.24 -13.09
CA MET A 1 15.35 18.06 -11.68
C MET A 1 16.55 18.34 -10.79
N LYS A 2 16.39 19.04 -9.67
CA LYS A 2 17.53 19.35 -8.78
C LYS A 2 17.60 18.38 -7.60
N CYS A 3 18.80 17.99 -7.22
CA CYS A 3 19.04 17.14 -6.06
C CYS A 3 18.74 17.91 -4.77
N SER A 4 17.88 17.37 -3.89
CA SER A 4 17.50 18.01 -2.62
C SER A 4 18.66 18.16 -1.62
N LYS A 5 19.72 17.36 -1.75
CA LYS A 5 20.90 17.42 -0.87
C LYS A 5 22.00 18.40 -1.35
N CYS A 6 22.19 18.53 -2.65
CA CYS A 6 23.29 19.33 -3.19
C CYS A 6 22.87 20.43 -4.18
N GLY A 7 21.58 20.52 -4.56
CA GLY A 7 21.05 21.51 -5.49
C GLY A 7 21.42 21.31 -6.97
N ASN A 8 22.18 20.27 -7.32
CA ASN A 8 22.60 20.01 -8.69
C ASN A 8 21.50 19.34 -9.53
N ASP A 9 21.57 19.54 -10.85
CA ASP A 9 20.61 18.93 -11.77
C ASP A 9 20.79 17.39 -11.83
N LEU A 10 19.68 16.67 -11.69
CA LEU A 10 19.61 15.21 -11.85
C LEU A 10 19.53 14.90 -13.34
N ARG A 11 20.54 14.20 -13.88
CA ARG A 11 20.53 13.69 -15.25
C ARG A 11 19.78 12.36 -15.29
N ILE A 12 18.88 12.22 -16.26
CA ILE A 12 18.19 10.98 -16.60
C ILE A 12 18.99 10.36 -17.75
N GLU A 13 19.68 9.25 -17.51
CA GLU A 13 20.27 8.46 -18.57
C GLU A 13 19.22 7.49 -19.12
N SER A 14 19.02 7.53 -20.46
CA SER A 14 17.91 6.87 -21.17
C SER A 14 18.07 5.36 -21.37
N ASP A 15 19.14 4.73 -20.93
CA ASP A 15 19.49 3.38 -21.40
C ASP A 15 19.57 2.26 -20.35
N SER A 16 18.98 2.41 -19.16
CA SER A 16 18.87 1.25 -18.27
C SER A 16 17.64 1.31 -17.36
N VAL A 17 16.69 0.43 -17.62
CA VAL A 17 15.45 0.21 -16.86
C VAL A 17 15.69 -0.33 -15.44
N GLU A 18 16.94 -0.58 -15.04
CA GLU A 18 17.32 -1.22 -13.76
C GLU A 18 18.19 -0.38 -12.82
N LYS A 19 18.56 0.86 -13.15
CA LYS A 19 19.44 1.67 -12.28
C LYS A 19 18.80 3.01 -11.94
N GLY A 20 18.60 3.25 -10.64
CA GLY A 20 18.07 4.49 -10.08
C GLY A 20 18.79 5.74 -10.59
N LYS A 21 18.07 6.85 -10.64
CA LYS A 21 18.57 8.17 -11.06
C LYS A 21 19.73 8.62 -10.17
N HIS A 22 20.89 8.95 -10.76
CA HIS A 22 22.07 9.36 -10.03
C HIS A 22 22.29 10.88 -10.09
N CYS A 23 22.65 11.46 -8.96
CA CYS A 23 23.29 12.76 -8.91
C CYS A 23 24.81 12.56 -8.99
N SER A 24 25.48 13.19 -9.95
CA SER A 24 26.95 13.08 -10.15
C SER A 24 27.77 13.59 -8.97
N SER A 25 27.15 14.28 -7.99
CA SER A 25 27.83 14.95 -6.88
C SER A 25 27.53 14.37 -5.50
N CYS A 26 26.58 13.42 -5.39
CA CYS A 26 26.30 12.72 -4.14
C CYS A 26 25.93 11.27 -4.44
N GLU A 27 26.40 10.35 -3.59
CA GLU A 27 26.09 8.92 -3.71
C GLU A 27 24.57 8.68 -3.67
N LYS A 28 24.12 7.74 -4.52
CA LYS A 28 22.75 7.24 -4.75
C LYS A 28 21.67 7.89 -3.88
N HIS A 29 20.80 8.69 -4.49
CA HIS A 29 19.50 8.94 -3.94
C HIS A 29 18.62 7.72 -4.21
N ASP A 30 18.25 7.00 -3.18
CA ASP A 30 17.13 6.10 -3.21
C ASP A 30 15.87 6.97 -3.40
N PHE A 31 15.45 7.13 -4.66
CA PHE A 31 14.06 7.50 -4.89
C PHE A 31 13.24 6.36 -4.31
N PRO A 32 12.23 6.64 -3.49
CA PRO A 32 11.38 5.57 -2.98
C PRO A 32 10.85 4.82 -4.21
N GLU A 33 10.94 3.49 -4.19
CA GLU A 33 10.23 2.66 -5.16
C GLU A 33 8.73 2.90 -4.95
N CYS A 34 8.20 3.92 -5.62
CA CYS A 34 6.79 4.24 -5.59
C CYS A 34 6.08 3.29 -6.54
N ASN A 35 5.24 2.42 -5.99
CA ASN A 35 4.48 1.46 -6.78
C ASN A 35 3.08 1.97 -7.18
N SER A 36 2.64 3.12 -6.65
CA SER A 36 1.34 3.70 -6.93
C SER A 36 1.42 5.22 -7.10
N ILE A 37 0.39 5.78 -7.73
CA ILE A 37 0.30 7.23 -7.99
C ILE A 37 0.16 8.02 -6.68
N GLU A 38 -0.47 7.43 -5.66
CA GLU A 38 -0.65 8.01 -4.33
C GLU A 38 0.70 8.21 -3.64
N GLU A 39 1.60 7.22 -3.78
CA GLU A 39 2.94 7.28 -3.21
C GLU A 39 3.79 8.36 -3.87
N VAL A 40 3.71 8.46 -5.19
CA VAL A 40 4.41 9.50 -5.94
C VAL A 40 3.89 10.88 -5.56
N LEU A 41 2.58 11.09 -5.49
CA LEU A 41 2.00 12.37 -5.08
C LEU A 41 2.36 12.74 -3.64
N ARG A 42 2.36 11.77 -2.72
CA ARG A 42 2.81 11.99 -1.35
C ARG A 42 4.27 12.47 -1.33
N TRP A 43 5.15 11.78 -2.06
CA TRP A 43 6.53 12.19 -2.14
C TRP A 43 6.68 13.60 -2.74
N ILE A 44 5.93 13.92 -3.80
CA ILE A 44 5.92 15.26 -4.40
C ILE A 44 5.52 16.33 -3.38
N VAL A 45 4.47 16.08 -2.59
CA VAL A 45 3.98 17.03 -1.57
C VAL A 45 5.01 17.18 -0.44
N GLN A 46 5.67 16.10 -0.02
CA GLN A 46 6.75 16.16 0.98
C GLN A 46 7.98 16.92 0.49
N ASP A 47 8.35 16.77 -0.79
CA ASP A 47 9.52 17.42 -1.40
C ASP A 47 9.26 18.90 -1.74
N ARG A 48 8.05 19.25 -2.16
CA ARG A 48 7.70 20.57 -2.74
C ARG A 48 6.63 21.34 -2.02
N GLY A 49 6.02 20.74 -1.01
CA GLY A 49 4.89 21.32 -0.28
C GLY A 49 3.56 21.22 -1.03
N VAL A 50 2.47 21.53 -0.34
CA VAL A 50 1.09 21.42 -0.86
C VAL A 50 0.79 22.40 -2.02
N ASN A 51 1.55 23.46 -2.16
CA ASN A 51 1.42 24.43 -3.26
C ASN A 51 1.71 23.82 -4.65
N VAL A 52 2.31 22.64 -4.69
CA VAL A 52 2.54 21.90 -5.95
C VAL A 52 1.23 21.59 -6.68
N PHE A 53 0.11 21.47 -5.97
CA PHE A 53 -1.22 21.27 -6.58
C PHE A 53 -1.67 22.43 -7.50
N GLN A 54 -1.10 23.61 -7.35
CA GLN A 54 -1.34 24.73 -8.26
C GLN A 54 -0.60 24.61 -9.59
N ASN A 55 0.32 23.64 -9.72
CA ASN A 55 1.15 23.47 -10.92
C ASN A 55 0.96 22.08 -11.57
N SER A 56 -0.07 22.00 -12.42
CA SER A 56 -0.41 20.77 -13.15
C SER A 56 0.73 20.24 -14.00
N GLY A 57 1.55 21.12 -14.59
CA GLY A 57 2.70 20.75 -15.42
C GLY A 57 3.77 19.99 -14.62
N VAL A 58 4.08 20.49 -13.42
CA VAL A 58 5.06 19.85 -12.52
C VAL A 58 4.58 18.48 -12.06
N ILE A 59 3.32 18.37 -11.59
CA ILE A 59 2.73 17.10 -11.17
C ILE A 59 2.77 16.08 -12.31
N ASN A 60 2.28 16.46 -13.50
CA ASN A 60 2.21 15.55 -14.63
C ASN A 60 3.61 15.07 -15.11
N ALA A 61 4.59 15.95 -15.11
CA ALA A 61 5.97 15.59 -15.47
C ALA A 61 6.54 14.57 -14.48
N ILE A 62 6.43 14.84 -13.17
CA ILE A 62 6.98 13.95 -12.13
C ILE A 62 6.24 12.61 -12.12
N LEU A 63 4.91 12.59 -12.28
CA LEU A 63 4.14 11.35 -12.36
C LEU A 63 4.52 10.50 -13.57
N SER A 64 4.84 11.12 -14.71
CA SER A 64 5.31 10.41 -15.90
C SER A 64 6.66 9.73 -15.66
N ASP A 65 7.51 10.35 -14.85
CA ASP A 65 8.85 9.83 -14.54
C ASP A 65 8.85 8.77 -13.44
N LEU A 66 8.06 8.96 -12.37
CA LEU A 66 8.11 8.13 -11.16
C LEU A 66 7.01 7.05 -11.10
N ALA A 67 5.91 7.21 -11.84
CA ALA A 67 4.84 6.21 -11.95
C ALA A 67 4.61 5.76 -13.40
N PRO A 68 5.64 5.31 -14.15
CA PRO A 68 5.47 4.96 -15.57
C PRO A 68 4.53 3.78 -15.78
N LYS A 69 4.42 2.89 -14.79
CA LYS A 69 3.58 1.68 -14.86
C LYS A 69 2.10 1.93 -14.56
N ASP A 70 1.76 3.01 -13.86
CA ASP A 70 0.37 3.39 -13.56
C ASP A 70 -0.18 4.41 -14.56
N GLU A 71 -0.36 3.97 -15.81
CA GLU A 71 -0.89 4.81 -16.88
C GLU A 71 -2.32 5.29 -16.59
N LYS A 72 -3.18 4.41 -16.05
CA LYS A 72 -4.57 4.74 -15.74
C LYS A 72 -4.67 5.80 -14.65
N GLY A 73 -3.90 5.66 -13.58
CA GLY A 73 -3.84 6.65 -12.50
C GLY A 73 -3.30 7.98 -13.00
N ARG A 74 -2.23 8.00 -13.80
CA ARG A 74 -1.68 9.22 -14.40
C ARG A 74 -2.69 9.95 -15.28
N ILE A 75 -3.44 9.22 -16.11
CA ILE A 75 -4.50 9.81 -16.95
C ILE A 75 -5.60 10.42 -16.08
N LYS A 76 -6.04 9.75 -15.01
CA LYS A 76 -7.03 10.27 -14.07
C LYS A 76 -6.56 11.57 -13.43
N ILE A 77 -5.35 11.61 -12.89
CA ILE A 77 -4.79 12.82 -12.28
C ILE A 77 -4.64 13.94 -13.31
N LYS A 78 -4.10 13.65 -14.50
CA LYS A 78 -3.97 14.63 -15.59
C LYS A 78 -5.31 15.26 -15.95
N ASN A 79 -6.35 14.45 -16.10
CA ASN A 79 -7.69 14.94 -16.44
C ASN A 79 -8.29 15.79 -15.31
N ALA A 80 -8.12 15.39 -14.05
CA ALA A 80 -8.56 16.17 -12.90
C ALA A 80 -7.82 17.51 -12.81
N MET A 81 -6.51 17.51 -12.98
CA MET A 81 -5.69 18.73 -12.96
C MET A 81 -6.05 19.70 -14.08
N ALA A 82 -6.43 19.19 -15.26
CA ALA A 82 -6.82 20.01 -16.40
C ALA A 82 -8.11 20.83 -16.16
N VAL A 83 -8.96 20.38 -15.24
CA VAL A 83 -10.20 21.10 -14.83
C VAL A 83 -10.04 21.86 -13.50
N GLY A 84 -8.82 22.07 -13.04
CA GLY A 84 -8.54 22.86 -11.86
C GLY A 84 -8.71 22.12 -10.51
N ALA A 85 -8.79 20.79 -10.52
CA ALA A 85 -8.94 20.00 -9.28
C ALA A 85 -7.82 20.28 -8.26
N GLY A 86 -6.59 20.47 -8.72
CA GLY A 86 -5.45 20.77 -7.86
C GLY A 86 -5.57 22.11 -7.19
N GLU A 87 -5.93 23.16 -7.93
CA GLU A 87 -6.13 24.52 -7.38
C GLU A 87 -7.27 24.54 -6.38
N TYR A 88 -8.37 23.86 -6.70
CA TYR A 88 -9.53 23.76 -5.81
C TYR A 88 -9.18 23.02 -4.52
N PHE A 89 -8.46 21.91 -4.62
CA PHE A 89 -8.01 21.15 -3.46
C PHE A 89 -7.03 21.97 -2.59
N TYR A 90 -6.09 22.68 -3.21
CA TYR A 90 -5.19 23.59 -2.52
C TYR A 90 -5.95 24.65 -1.75
N GLY A 91 -6.99 25.26 -2.33
CA GLY A 91 -7.85 26.23 -1.66
C GLY A 91 -8.54 25.65 -0.40
N ILE A 92 -8.99 24.39 -0.44
CA ILE A 92 -9.55 23.68 0.72
C ILE A 92 -8.48 23.52 1.82
N VAL A 93 -7.28 23.11 1.46
CA VAL A 93 -6.18 22.89 2.42
C VAL A 93 -5.78 24.20 3.12
N GLN A 94 -5.74 25.31 2.37
CA GLN A 94 -5.45 26.64 2.95
C GLN A 94 -6.49 27.12 3.96
N GLN A 95 -7.73 26.63 3.85
CA GLN A 95 -8.80 26.94 4.82
C GLN A 95 -8.72 26.04 6.08
N GLY A 96 -7.74 25.13 6.16
CA GLY A 96 -7.45 24.34 7.34
C GLY A 96 -8.43 23.19 7.63
N THR A 97 -9.30 22.81 6.68
CA THR A 97 -10.38 21.84 6.95
C THR A 97 -10.54 20.78 5.87
N LEU A 98 -9.83 19.66 6.02
CA LEU A 98 -10.23 18.42 5.35
C LEU A 98 -11.29 17.69 6.18
N ASN A 99 -12.55 17.97 5.89
CA ASN A 99 -13.71 17.38 6.55
C ASN A 99 -14.77 16.97 5.52
N ASP A 100 -15.87 16.39 5.99
CA ASP A 100 -16.96 15.93 5.13
C ASP A 100 -17.60 17.06 4.29
N VAL A 101 -17.58 18.28 4.78
CA VAL A 101 -18.13 19.44 4.05
C VAL A 101 -17.23 19.81 2.89
N SER A 102 -15.93 19.94 3.14
CA SER A 102 -14.93 20.23 2.09
C SER A 102 -14.84 19.11 1.05
N ARG A 103 -14.99 17.83 1.48
CA ARG A 103 -15.10 16.70 0.55
C ARG A 103 -16.31 16.85 -0.37
N LYS A 104 -17.50 17.10 0.19
CA LYS A 104 -18.73 17.28 -0.62
C LYS A 104 -18.60 18.45 -1.60
N GLN A 105 -18.00 19.57 -1.20
CA GLN A 105 -17.73 20.70 -2.07
C GLN A 105 -16.80 20.34 -3.23
N PHE A 106 -15.70 19.63 -2.95
CA PHE A 106 -14.77 19.16 -3.96
C PHE A 106 -15.44 18.23 -4.97
N LEU A 107 -16.20 17.23 -4.47
CA LEU A 107 -16.92 16.27 -5.32
C LEU A 107 -17.94 16.99 -6.21
N SER A 108 -18.67 17.97 -5.67
CA SER A 108 -19.63 18.78 -6.43
C SER A 108 -18.95 19.59 -7.54
N ALA A 109 -17.80 20.21 -7.24
CA ALA A 109 -17.04 21.00 -8.22
C ALA A 109 -16.50 20.14 -9.37
N LEU A 110 -16.01 18.91 -9.10
CA LEU A 110 -15.56 18.00 -10.15
C LEU A 110 -16.73 17.38 -10.93
N SER A 111 -17.82 17.03 -10.26
CA SER A 111 -19.01 16.46 -10.92
C SER A 111 -19.65 17.45 -11.89
N SER A 112 -19.60 18.76 -11.62
CA SER A 112 -20.09 19.79 -12.55
C SER A 112 -19.30 19.83 -13.87
N ASN A 113 -18.08 19.26 -13.90
CA ASN A 113 -17.26 19.09 -15.11
C ASN A 113 -17.49 17.74 -15.81
N GLY A 114 -18.56 17.00 -15.45
CA GLY A 114 -18.96 15.77 -16.13
C GLY A 114 -18.24 14.49 -15.63
N PHE A 115 -17.50 14.55 -14.53
CA PHE A 115 -16.87 13.37 -13.95
C PHE A 115 -17.84 12.56 -13.07
N THR A 116 -17.68 11.23 -13.10
CA THR A 116 -18.47 10.34 -12.23
C THR A 116 -18.11 10.54 -10.76
N LEU A 117 -19.04 10.25 -9.87
CA LEU A 117 -18.82 10.35 -8.42
C LEU A 117 -17.65 9.46 -7.95
N GLU A 118 -17.51 8.27 -8.54
CA GLU A 118 -16.40 7.35 -8.27
C GLU A 118 -15.04 7.97 -8.63
N PHE A 119 -14.95 8.60 -9.81
CA PHE A 119 -13.76 9.33 -10.22
C PHE A 119 -13.44 10.48 -9.27
N CYS A 120 -14.44 11.29 -8.90
CA CYS A 120 -14.25 12.43 -8.01
C CYS A 120 -13.78 11.99 -6.61
N ASN A 121 -14.34 10.90 -6.06
CA ASN A 121 -13.90 10.32 -4.81
C ASN A 121 -12.44 9.84 -4.90
N PHE A 122 -12.09 9.10 -5.95
CA PHE A 122 -10.71 8.65 -6.17
C PHE A 122 -9.72 9.84 -6.14
N ILE A 123 -10.02 10.93 -6.86
CA ILE A 123 -9.13 12.11 -6.91
C ILE A 123 -9.00 12.77 -5.54
N PHE A 124 -10.13 12.94 -4.82
CA PHE A 124 -10.10 13.52 -3.47
C PHE A 124 -9.26 12.66 -2.52
N ASP A 125 -9.47 11.34 -2.52
CA ASP A 125 -8.78 10.43 -1.61
C ASP A 125 -7.27 10.38 -1.88
N VAL A 126 -6.85 10.39 -3.15
CA VAL A 126 -5.44 10.46 -3.56
C VAL A 126 -4.79 11.77 -3.09
N PHE A 127 -5.47 12.91 -3.26
CA PHE A 127 -4.96 14.21 -2.86
C PHE A 127 -4.92 14.34 -1.33
N ALA A 128 -5.99 13.95 -0.63
CA ALA A 128 -6.05 13.95 0.83
C ALA A 128 -4.98 13.03 1.45
N TYR A 129 -4.78 11.85 0.86
CA TYR A 129 -3.72 10.94 1.27
C TYR A 129 -2.33 11.56 1.15
N SER A 130 -2.06 12.33 0.09
CA SER A 130 -0.75 12.91 -0.16
C SER A 130 -0.35 13.97 0.88
N ILE A 131 -1.32 14.66 1.51
CA ILE A 131 -1.06 15.75 2.48
C ILE A 131 -1.12 15.31 3.94
N ASN A 132 -1.81 14.21 4.27
CA ASN A 132 -2.04 13.79 5.67
C ASN A 132 -0.77 13.56 6.50
N GLN A 133 0.40 13.45 5.88
CA GLN A 133 1.69 13.35 6.59
C GLN A 133 2.52 14.63 6.58
N SER A 134 2.31 15.55 5.63
CA SER A 134 3.00 16.84 5.60
C SER A 134 2.48 17.77 6.68
N VAL A 135 1.19 17.68 7.02
CA VAL A 135 0.58 18.46 8.13
C VAL A 135 1.15 18.02 9.48
N ALA A 136 1.35 16.73 9.70
CA ALA A 136 1.95 16.21 10.95
C ALA A 136 3.40 16.69 11.17
N VAL A 137 4.17 16.84 10.10
CA VAL A 137 5.56 17.35 10.19
C VAL A 137 5.59 18.86 10.49
N GLN A 138 4.66 19.63 9.91
CA GLN A 138 4.56 21.08 10.19
C GLN A 138 4.05 21.38 11.60
N GLU A 139 3.12 20.56 12.14
CA GLU A 139 2.68 20.67 13.53
C GLU A 139 3.81 20.33 14.53
N GLU A 140 4.70 19.39 14.22
CA GLU A 140 5.87 19.12 15.04
C GLU A 140 6.91 20.27 15.00
N GLU A 141 7.10 20.96 13.88
CA GLU A 141 7.99 22.11 13.79
C GLU A 141 7.40 23.36 14.50
N THR A 142 6.10 23.61 14.37
CA THR A 142 5.44 24.71 15.07
C THR A 142 5.31 24.47 16.57
N SER A 143 5.14 23.21 17.01
CA SER A 143 5.13 22.87 18.42
C SER A 143 6.52 22.97 19.06
N LYS A 144 7.59 22.72 18.34
CA LYS A 144 8.98 22.91 18.80
C LYS A 144 9.34 24.39 18.97
N THR A 145 8.87 25.27 18.09
CA THR A 145 9.09 26.72 18.22
C THR A 145 8.28 27.32 19.37
N SER A 146 7.02 26.90 19.60
CA SER A 146 6.22 27.38 20.72
C SER A 146 6.70 26.83 22.08
N ALA A 147 7.24 25.61 22.12
CA ALA A 147 7.81 25.03 23.33
C ALA A 147 9.10 25.74 23.78
N ASN A 148 9.96 26.16 22.84
CA ASN A 148 11.17 26.91 23.15
C ASN A 148 10.91 28.32 23.72
N ASP A 149 9.84 28.99 23.27
CA ASP A 149 9.47 30.28 23.81
C ASP A 149 8.81 30.22 25.20
N SER A 150 8.11 29.10 25.50
CA SER A 150 7.54 28.87 26.84
C SER A 150 8.59 28.58 27.91
N TYR A 151 9.71 27.97 27.56
CA TYR A 151 10.80 27.68 28.51
C TYR A 151 11.66 28.90 28.84
N LYS A 152 11.73 29.94 27.99
CA LYS A 152 12.45 31.17 28.28
C LYS A 152 11.78 32.02 29.34
N ASN A 153 10.45 31.92 29.52
CA ASN A 153 9.70 32.72 30.50
C ASN A 153 9.63 32.06 31.90
N ILE A 154 10.07 30.83 32.08
CA ILE A 154 10.09 30.14 33.40
C ILE A 154 11.48 30.22 34.07
N ALA A 155 12.54 30.55 33.33
CA ALA A 155 13.90 30.66 33.86
C ALA A 155 14.22 31.95 34.58
N VAL A 156 13.31 32.95 34.63
CA VAL A 156 13.57 34.28 35.22
C VAL A 156 13.12 34.41 36.70
N ASN A 157 12.41 33.40 37.26
CA ASN A 157 11.86 33.54 38.65
C ASN A 157 12.48 32.59 39.69
N THR A 158 13.65 32.00 39.43
CA THR A 158 14.32 31.13 40.44
C THR A 158 15.75 31.49 40.77
N GLU A 159 16.25 32.68 40.45
CA GLU A 159 17.56 33.18 40.87
C GLU A 159 17.42 34.18 42.04
N GLN A 160 17.04 33.72 43.21
CA GLN A 160 17.48 34.30 44.48
C GLN A 160 17.51 33.19 45.52
N ASN A 161 18.65 32.54 45.64
CA ASN A 161 19.32 32.04 46.80
C ASN A 161 20.25 30.84 46.43
N ASN A 162 21.49 31.12 46.28
CA ASN A 162 22.62 30.55 47.00
C ASN A 162 23.91 30.97 46.36
N LYS A 163 24.66 31.78 47.09
CA LYS A 163 26.07 32.07 46.89
C LYS A 163 26.92 30.94 47.48
N ASN A 164 28.03 30.69 46.80
CA ASN A 164 29.25 29.99 47.22
C ASN A 164 29.33 28.50 46.74
N VAL A 165 30.19 28.26 45.72
CA VAL A 165 31.51 27.63 45.86
C VAL A 165 32.11 27.36 44.47
N SER A 166 33.27 28.02 44.27
CA SER A 166 34.49 27.66 43.55
C SER A 166 34.52 26.81 42.26
N HIS A 167 35.17 27.39 41.26
CA HIS A 167 35.78 26.87 40.03
C HIS A 167 36.33 25.43 40.11
N ASN A 168 35.96 24.65 39.08
CA ASN A 168 36.96 23.91 38.29
C ASN A 168 36.41 23.53 36.90
N THR A 169 37.06 24.03 35.87
CA THR A 169 36.91 23.72 34.45
C THR A 169 37.30 22.27 34.17
N LYS A 170 36.33 21.46 33.69
CA LYS A 170 36.58 20.35 32.79
C LYS A 170 35.44 20.26 31.81
N THR A 171 35.71 20.55 30.56
CA THR A 171 34.85 20.30 29.39
C THR A 171 34.68 18.79 29.21
N ASP A 172 33.62 18.24 29.73
CA ASP A 172 33.12 16.94 29.33
C ASP A 172 31.88 17.14 28.46
N THR A 173 32.00 16.89 27.16
CA THR A 173 30.89 16.72 26.25
C THR A 173 30.17 15.43 26.65
N LYS A 174 29.28 15.47 27.65
CA LYS A 174 28.26 14.46 27.85
C LYS A 174 27.26 14.57 26.71
N ARG A 175 27.30 13.62 25.79
CA ARG A 175 26.09 13.26 25.04
C ARG A 175 25.09 12.80 26.09
N ASP A 176 24.04 13.58 26.30
CA ASP A 176 22.90 13.16 27.11
C ASP A 176 22.42 11.81 26.55
N LYS A 177 22.59 10.76 27.33
CA LYS A 177 22.00 9.47 27.00
C LYS A 177 20.50 9.66 27.14
N GLU A 178 19.77 9.58 26.02
CA GLU A 178 18.31 9.47 25.99
C GLU A 178 17.92 8.36 26.99
N GLU A 179 17.26 8.74 28.09
CA GLU A 179 16.91 7.81 29.17
C GLU A 179 15.53 7.23 28.91
N ILE A 180 15.48 5.90 28.73
CA ILE A 180 14.21 5.17 28.59
C ILE A 180 13.68 4.89 30.00
N VAL A 181 12.49 5.40 30.30
CA VAL A 181 11.81 5.19 31.59
C VAL A 181 10.55 4.34 31.42
N LYS A 182 10.19 3.55 32.40
CA LYS A 182 8.87 2.88 32.41
C LYS A 182 7.85 3.79 33.07
N GLY A 183 6.67 3.88 32.42
CA GLY A 183 5.61 4.76 32.89
C GLY A 183 4.25 4.42 32.32
N GLU A 184 3.28 5.21 32.76
CA GLU A 184 1.89 5.20 32.28
C GLU A 184 1.54 6.58 31.74
N LYS A 185 0.84 6.62 30.62
CA LYS A 185 0.36 7.84 29.98
C LYS A 185 -1.10 7.70 29.62
N THR A 186 -1.91 8.68 29.99
CA THR A 186 -3.33 8.73 29.67
C THR A 186 -3.59 9.98 28.82
N TRP A 187 -4.28 9.83 27.70
CA TRP A 187 -4.71 10.95 26.84
C TRP A 187 -6.12 11.42 27.23
N PRO A 188 -6.48 12.67 26.91
CA PRO A 188 -7.80 13.24 27.23
C PRO A 188 -8.98 12.41 26.70
N GLY A 189 -8.79 11.67 25.59
CA GLY A 189 -9.79 10.75 25.02
C GLY A 189 -9.89 9.39 25.73
N GLY A 190 -9.21 9.20 26.89
CA GLY A 190 -9.29 7.98 27.69
C GLY A 190 -8.40 6.83 27.20
N THR A 191 -7.59 7.03 26.15
CA THR A 191 -6.55 6.06 25.73
C THR A 191 -5.47 5.97 26.78
N ILE A 192 -5.05 4.77 27.15
CA ILE A 192 -4.03 4.50 28.19
C ILE A 192 -2.86 3.74 27.54
N TYR A 193 -1.65 4.20 27.80
CA TYR A 193 -0.41 3.48 27.49
C TYR A 193 0.32 3.10 28.76
N LYS A 194 0.84 1.88 28.84
CA LYS A 194 1.71 1.38 29.90
C LYS A 194 2.94 0.72 29.26
N GLY A 195 4.11 1.25 29.53
CA GLY A 195 5.32 0.74 28.89
C GLY A 195 6.54 1.63 29.01
N GLU A 196 7.47 1.46 28.08
CA GLU A 196 8.68 2.25 27.98
C GLU A 196 8.40 3.58 27.31
N LEU A 197 8.95 4.65 27.85
CA LEU A 197 8.84 6.02 27.36
C LEU A 197 10.22 6.59 27.08
N LEU A 198 10.37 7.28 25.96
CA LEU A 198 11.52 8.07 25.58
C LEU A 198 11.03 9.49 25.26
N ASP A 199 11.56 10.52 25.92
CA ASP A 199 11.12 11.90 25.77
C ASP A 199 9.59 12.06 25.87
N ASN A 200 8.99 11.37 26.86
CA ASN A 200 7.54 11.32 27.08
C ASN A 200 6.72 10.74 25.88
N MET A 201 7.36 10.08 24.91
CA MET A 201 6.72 9.35 23.82
C MET A 201 6.74 7.85 24.09
N CYS A 202 5.70 7.14 23.64
CA CYS A 202 5.70 5.66 23.66
C CYS A 202 6.94 5.14 22.90
N HIS A 203 7.73 4.31 23.57
CA HIS A 203 8.94 3.73 23.01
C HIS A 203 9.10 2.29 23.52
N GLY A 204 10.00 1.49 22.87
CA GLY A 204 10.28 0.15 23.30
C GLY A 204 9.02 -0.70 23.47
N LYS A 205 8.97 -1.53 24.51
CA LYS A 205 7.85 -2.43 24.78
C LYS A 205 6.75 -1.74 25.58
N GLY A 206 5.50 -1.92 25.14
CA GLY A 206 4.35 -1.34 25.84
C GLY A 206 3.01 -1.90 25.40
N VAL A 207 2.00 -1.49 26.15
CA VAL A 207 0.59 -1.83 25.91
C VAL A 207 -0.20 -0.55 25.80
N MET A 208 -0.93 -0.39 24.71
CA MET A 208 -1.87 0.71 24.50
C MET A 208 -3.29 0.16 24.47
N THR A 209 -4.19 0.77 25.22
CA THR A 209 -5.60 0.39 25.32
C THR A 209 -6.45 1.60 24.97
N TRP A 210 -7.38 1.43 24.04
CA TRP A 210 -8.33 2.46 23.63
C TRP A 210 -9.67 2.28 24.33
N THR A 211 -10.42 3.37 24.44
CA THR A 211 -11.76 3.38 25.08
C THR A 211 -12.80 2.49 24.41
N ASN A 212 -12.62 2.20 23.12
CA ASN A 212 -13.48 1.26 22.40
C ASN A 212 -13.17 -0.22 22.69
N GLY A 213 -12.25 -0.51 23.62
CA GLY A 213 -11.83 -1.86 23.99
C GLY A 213 -10.71 -2.45 23.14
N SER A 214 -10.29 -1.78 22.06
CA SER A 214 -9.14 -2.24 21.28
C SER A 214 -7.85 -2.15 22.11
N LYS A 215 -6.90 -3.04 21.83
CA LYS A 215 -5.63 -3.12 22.55
C LYS A 215 -4.48 -3.37 21.57
N PHE A 216 -3.36 -2.70 21.74
CA PHE A 216 -2.09 -3.07 21.10
C PHE A 216 -1.06 -3.41 22.16
N GLU A 217 -0.36 -4.51 21.95
CA GLU A 217 0.76 -4.98 22.78
C GLU A 217 1.95 -5.27 21.89
N GLY A 218 3.04 -4.55 22.10
CA GLY A 218 4.20 -4.69 21.22
C GLY A 218 5.25 -3.62 21.39
N GLU A 219 5.98 -3.41 20.31
CA GLU A 219 7.09 -2.46 20.25
C GLU A 219 6.63 -1.13 19.62
N PHE A 220 7.09 -0.05 20.23
CA PHE A 220 6.89 1.32 19.80
C PHE A 220 8.23 1.99 19.49
N CYS A 221 8.22 2.96 18.59
CA CYS A 221 9.35 3.83 18.32
C CYS A 221 8.84 5.26 18.14
N LYS A 222 9.26 6.16 19.04
CA LYS A 222 8.90 7.59 19.02
C LYS A 222 7.39 7.80 18.78
N GLY A 223 6.56 7.12 19.60
CA GLY A 223 5.11 7.22 19.57
C GLY A 223 4.39 6.28 18.59
N ARG A 224 5.08 5.65 17.64
CA ARG A 224 4.48 4.81 16.60
C ARG A 224 4.68 3.32 16.86
N ARG A 225 3.69 2.52 16.50
CA ARG A 225 3.77 1.05 16.54
C ARG A 225 4.78 0.54 15.52
N ARG A 226 5.57 -0.44 15.89
CA ARG A 226 6.54 -1.11 15.00
C ARG A 226 6.22 -2.56 14.75
N LYS A 227 5.98 -3.33 15.81
CA LYS A 227 5.68 -4.76 15.72
C LYS A 227 4.93 -5.19 16.97
N GLY A 228 3.88 -5.97 16.81
CA GLY A 228 3.11 -6.43 17.95
C GLY A 228 1.79 -7.08 17.57
N THR A 229 0.94 -7.23 18.58
CA THR A 229 -0.41 -7.79 18.45
C THR A 229 -1.43 -6.68 18.70
N TYR A 230 -2.31 -6.47 17.73
CA TYR A 230 -3.47 -5.59 17.86
C TYR A 230 -4.72 -6.44 17.97
N THR A 231 -5.44 -6.29 19.06
CA THR A 231 -6.77 -6.86 19.25
C THR A 231 -7.79 -5.76 18.98
N TYR A 232 -8.63 -5.96 18.00
CA TYR A 232 -9.70 -5.04 17.63
C TYR A 232 -10.87 -5.16 18.61
N SER A 233 -11.73 -4.14 18.66
CA SER A 233 -12.92 -4.12 19.51
C SER A 233 -13.93 -5.23 19.18
N ASP A 234 -13.94 -5.72 17.95
CA ASP A 234 -14.76 -6.84 17.50
C ASP A 234 -14.17 -8.21 17.86
N GLY A 235 -12.96 -8.26 18.43
CA GLY A 235 -12.23 -9.49 18.77
C GLY A 235 -11.30 -10.00 17.66
N SER A 236 -11.29 -9.39 16.48
CA SER A 236 -10.29 -9.72 15.44
C SER A 236 -8.88 -9.40 15.92
N ILE A 237 -7.88 -10.13 15.42
CA ILE A 237 -6.49 -10.00 15.90
C ILE A 237 -5.54 -9.85 14.70
N TYR A 238 -4.72 -8.81 14.73
CA TYR A 238 -3.56 -8.70 13.85
C TYR A 238 -2.27 -8.86 14.65
N LYS A 239 -1.38 -9.72 14.19
CA LYS A 239 -0.03 -9.89 14.75
C LYS A 239 0.99 -9.71 13.64
N GLY A 240 1.79 -8.66 13.72
CA GLY A 240 2.72 -8.36 12.63
C GLY A 240 3.48 -7.05 12.80
N GLU A 241 4.04 -6.60 11.69
CA GLU A 241 4.83 -5.40 11.57
C GLU A 241 3.95 -4.20 11.21
N TYR A 242 4.42 -3.02 11.59
CA TYR A 242 3.78 -1.74 11.32
C TYR A 242 4.78 -0.75 10.74
N LEU A 243 4.29 0.08 9.85
CA LEU A 243 4.95 1.27 9.33
C LEU A 243 3.94 2.41 9.34
N ASP A 244 4.32 3.52 9.99
CA ASP A 244 3.43 4.69 10.15
C ASP A 244 2.04 4.32 10.70
N ASP A 245 2.02 3.45 11.74
CA ASP A 245 0.82 2.94 12.38
C ASP A 245 -0.13 2.12 11.47
N LEU A 246 0.26 1.82 10.25
CA LEU A 246 -0.46 0.92 9.34
C LEU A 246 0.18 -0.49 9.38
N ARG A 247 -0.64 -1.51 9.17
CA ARG A 247 -0.14 -2.89 8.98
C ARG A 247 0.82 -2.90 7.80
N HIS A 248 2.03 -3.43 7.99
CA HIS A 248 3.06 -3.45 6.98
C HIS A 248 3.93 -4.69 7.13
N GLY A 249 4.72 -5.04 6.07
CA GLY A 249 5.61 -6.19 6.16
C GLY A 249 4.88 -7.49 6.45
N LYS A 250 5.50 -8.40 7.19
CA LYS A 250 4.93 -9.71 7.50
C LYS A 250 3.95 -9.64 8.66
N GLY A 251 2.80 -10.31 8.49
CA GLY A 251 1.80 -10.37 9.54
C GLY A 251 0.76 -11.47 9.34
N VAL A 252 -0.01 -11.68 10.39
CA VAL A 252 -1.15 -12.59 10.45
C VAL A 252 -2.36 -11.81 10.92
N MET A 253 -3.43 -11.84 10.16
CA MET A 253 -4.75 -11.33 10.53
C MET A 253 -5.70 -12.50 10.75
N THR A 254 -6.42 -12.51 11.86
CA THR A 254 -7.47 -13.48 12.17
C THR A 254 -8.74 -12.70 12.48
N TRP A 255 -9.80 -13.01 11.76
CA TRP A 255 -11.11 -12.40 11.94
C TRP A 255 -12.02 -13.27 12.81
N THR A 256 -12.99 -12.66 13.44
CA THR A 256 -13.95 -13.34 14.34
C THR A 256 -14.83 -14.37 13.62
N ASN A 257 -15.01 -14.24 12.30
CA ASN A 257 -15.70 -15.23 11.48
C ASN A 257 -14.89 -16.50 11.19
N GLY A 258 -13.65 -16.60 11.71
CA GLY A 258 -12.74 -17.72 11.49
C GLY A 258 -11.84 -17.58 10.27
N SER A 259 -11.99 -16.54 9.45
CA SER A 259 -11.04 -16.27 8.37
C SER A 259 -9.65 -15.96 8.91
N LYS A 260 -8.62 -16.33 8.18
CA LYS A 260 -7.22 -16.02 8.50
C LYS A 260 -6.48 -15.58 7.24
N PHE A 261 -5.68 -14.52 7.35
CA PHE A 261 -4.65 -14.19 6.35
C PHE A 261 -3.27 -14.26 6.98
N GLU A 262 -2.33 -14.84 6.26
CA GLU A 262 -0.92 -14.91 6.64
C GLU A 262 -0.06 -14.53 5.44
N GLY A 263 0.69 -13.42 5.55
CA GLY A 263 1.46 -12.93 4.41
C GLY A 263 2.03 -11.55 4.62
N GLU A 264 2.20 -10.86 3.50
CA GLU A 264 2.72 -9.50 3.44
C GLU A 264 1.58 -8.49 3.37
N PHE A 265 1.74 -7.43 4.12
CA PHE A 265 0.89 -6.24 4.13
C PHE A 265 1.66 -5.05 3.57
N CYS A 266 0.96 -4.16 2.90
CA CYS A 266 1.50 -2.89 2.45
C CYS A 266 0.51 -1.77 2.79
N LYS A 267 0.91 -0.86 3.69
CA LYS A 267 0.11 0.32 4.09
C LYS A 267 -1.34 -0.02 4.46
N GLY A 268 -1.52 -1.05 5.28
CA GLY A 268 -2.82 -1.49 5.76
C GLY A 268 -3.48 -2.59 4.94
N ASN A 269 -3.16 -2.74 3.65
CA ASN A 269 -3.79 -3.66 2.72
C ASN A 269 -2.99 -4.97 2.58
N LEU A 270 -3.68 -6.03 2.16
CA LEU A 270 -3.05 -7.29 1.77
C LEU A 270 -2.21 -7.09 0.50
N LYS A 271 -1.01 -7.68 0.46
CA LYS A 271 -0.13 -7.62 -0.72
C LYS A 271 0.07 -8.98 -1.36
N LYS A 272 0.49 -9.96 -0.57
CA LYS A 272 0.73 -11.33 -1.03
C LYS A 272 0.71 -12.28 0.15
N GLY A 273 0.02 -13.41 0.04
CA GLY A 273 -0.04 -14.36 1.14
C GLY A 273 -1.07 -15.45 0.93
N THR A 274 -1.40 -16.12 2.04
CA THR A 274 -2.41 -17.17 2.11
C THR A 274 -3.60 -16.69 2.90
N TYR A 275 -4.78 -16.74 2.28
CA TYR A 275 -6.06 -16.46 2.92
C TYR A 275 -6.83 -17.78 3.08
N THR A 276 -7.20 -18.11 4.30
CA THR A 276 -8.07 -19.23 4.62
C THR A 276 -9.46 -18.69 4.92
N TYR A 277 -10.44 -19.13 4.18
CA TYR A 277 -11.84 -18.75 4.33
C TYR A 277 -12.55 -19.59 5.41
N PRO A 278 -13.69 -19.12 5.97
CA PRO A 278 -14.40 -19.86 7.01
C PRO A 278 -14.94 -21.22 6.55
N ASP A 279 -15.22 -21.35 5.26
CA ASP A 279 -15.71 -22.59 4.63
C ASP A 279 -14.60 -23.60 4.31
N GLY A 280 -13.33 -23.25 4.62
CA GLY A 280 -12.15 -24.07 4.36
C GLY A 280 -11.51 -23.85 3.00
N ALA A 281 -12.05 -22.97 2.15
CA ALA A 281 -11.35 -22.56 0.94
C ALA A 281 -10.01 -21.87 1.27
N ILE A 282 -9.03 -22.00 0.40
CA ILE A 282 -7.70 -21.39 0.58
C ILE A 282 -7.28 -20.68 -0.69
N TYR A 283 -6.95 -19.41 -0.58
CA TYR A 283 -6.29 -18.67 -1.65
C TYR A 283 -4.84 -18.37 -1.28
N LYS A 284 -3.92 -18.64 -2.17
CA LYS A 284 -2.49 -18.29 -2.05
C LYS A 284 -2.07 -17.51 -3.29
N GLY A 285 -1.77 -16.22 -3.12
CA GLY A 285 -1.47 -15.37 -4.28
C GLY A 285 -1.25 -13.92 -3.92
N GLU A 286 -1.37 -13.08 -4.95
CA GLU A 286 -1.20 -11.64 -4.90
C GLU A 286 -2.53 -10.95 -4.66
N TYR A 287 -2.46 -9.75 -4.07
CA TYR A 287 -3.61 -8.91 -3.78
C TYR A 287 -3.37 -7.48 -4.25
N LEU A 288 -4.42 -6.83 -4.65
CA LEU A 288 -4.49 -5.40 -4.93
C LEU A 288 -5.79 -4.85 -4.35
N ASN A 289 -5.67 -3.83 -3.47
CA ASN A 289 -6.82 -3.25 -2.75
C ASN A 289 -7.66 -4.31 -2.04
N ASP A 290 -6.99 -5.22 -1.32
CA ASP A 290 -7.57 -6.36 -0.59
C ASP A 290 -8.35 -7.38 -1.46
N LEU A 291 -8.33 -7.23 -2.78
CA LEU A 291 -8.91 -8.19 -3.73
C LEU A 291 -7.83 -9.11 -4.30
N ARG A 292 -8.16 -10.38 -4.55
CA ARG A 292 -7.27 -11.32 -5.26
C ARG A 292 -6.89 -10.72 -6.62
N HIS A 293 -5.61 -10.69 -6.91
CA HIS A 293 -5.10 -10.07 -8.14
C HIS A 293 -3.83 -10.79 -8.61
N GLY A 294 -3.42 -10.55 -9.88
CA GLY A 294 -2.20 -11.16 -10.40
C GLY A 294 -2.26 -12.70 -10.38
N LYS A 295 -1.16 -13.35 -10.02
CA LYS A 295 -1.08 -14.82 -10.02
C LYS A 295 -1.45 -15.40 -8.66
N GLY A 296 -2.23 -16.49 -8.68
CA GLY A 296 -2.62 -17.16 -7.46
C GLY A 296 -3.14 -18.57 -7.68
N VAL A 297 -3.32 -19.28 -6.56
CA VAL A 297 -3.92 -20.60 -6.47
C VAL A 297 -5.09 -20.53 -5.51
N MET A 298 -6.26 -20.95 -5.95
CA MET A 298 -7.46 -21.11 -5.14
C MET A 298 -7.78 -22.59 -5.00
N THR A 299 -7.83 -23.06 -3.77
CA THR A 299 -8.32 -24.41 -3.43
C THR A 299 -9.71 -24.26 -2.86
N PHE A 300 -10.70 -24.90 -3.46
CA PHE A 300 -12.09 -24.87 -3.03
C PHE A 300 -12.38 -25.96 -2.00
N PRO A 301 -13.46 -25.81 -1.17
CA PRO A 301 -13.81 -26.81 -0.16
C PRO A 301 -14.12 -28.20 -0.73
N ASN A 302 -14.60 -28.25 -1.97
CA ASN A 302 -14.86 -29.52 -2.68
C ASN A 302 -13.60 -30.20 -3.24
N GLY A 303 -12.41 -29.62 -2.99
CA GLY A 303 -11.12 -30.14 -3.49
C GLY A 303 -10.75 -29.69 -4.91
N SER A 304 -11.58 -28.90 -5.60
CA SER A 304 -11.18 -28.30 -6.89
C SER A 304 -10.09 -27.27 -6.67
N ILE A 305 -9.21 -27.10 -7.66
CA ILE A 305 -8.09 -26.17 -7.59
C ILE A 305 -8.09 -25.32 -8.87
N TYR A 306 -8.10 -23.99 -8.69
CA TYR A 306 -7.80 -23.06 -9.77
C TYR A 306 -6.38 -22.48 -9.57
N GLU A 307 -5.55 -22.56 -10.58
CA GLU A 307 -4.24 -21.95 -10.64
C GLU A 307 -4.14 -21.05 -11.86
N GLY A 308 -4.02 -19.74 -11.67
CA GLY A 308 -4.05 -18.82 -12.80
C GLY A 308 -3.98 -17.35 -12.38
N GLU A 309 -4.45 -16.53 -13.31
CA GLU A 309 -4.52 -15.08 -13.13
C GLU A 309 -5.86 -14.70 -12.48
N PHE A 310 -5.80 -13.64 -11.67
CA PHE A 310 -6.94 -13.03 -10.99
C PHE A 310 -6.98 -11.54 -11.29
N SER A 311 -8.16 -10.99 -11.43
CA SER A 311 -8.41 -9.56 -11.49
C SER A 311 -9.66 -9.22 -10.70
N GLU A 312 -9.56 -8.23 -9.78
CA GLU A 312 -10.67 -7.77 -8.95
C GLU A 312 -11.43 -8.91 -8.20
N GLY A 313 -10.66 -9.90 -7.73
CA GLY A 313 -11.18 -11.05 -6.99
C GLY A 313 -11.69 -12.21 -7.85
N MET A 314 -11.73 -12.06 -9.19
CA MET A 314 -12.28 -13.03 -10.13
C MET A 314 -11.18 -13.77 -10.90
N HIS A 315 -11.46 -14.99 -11.36
CA HIS A 315 -10.61 -15.69 -12.32
C HIS A 315 -10.55 -14.86 -13.61
N HIS A 316 -9.33 -14.65 -14.11
CA HIS A 316 -9.10 -13.82 -15.29
C HIS A 316 -7.89 -14.34 -16.07
N GLY A 317 -7.72 -13.91 -17.34
CA GLY A 317 -6.54 -14.27 -18.14
C GLY A 317 -6.39 -15.78 -18.29
N LYS A 318 -5.17 -16.28 -18.17
CA LYS A 318 -4.86 -17.71 -18.32
C LYS A 318 -4.95 -18.40 -16.97
N GLY A 319 -5.61 -19.58 -16.95
CA GLY A 319 -5.75 -20.35 -15.73
C GLY A 319 -6.15 -21.81 -15.99
N VAL A 320 -5.83 -22.63 -15.01
CA VAL A 320 -6.11 -24.06 -15.00
C VAL A 320 -7.04 -24.37 -13.84
N MET A 321 -8.18 -24.96 -14.15
CA MET A 321 -9.09 -25.56 -13.19
C MET A 321 -8.87 -27.07 -13.19
N THR A 322 -8.65 -27.65 -12.01
CA THR A 322 -8.57 -29.09 -11.78
C THR A 322 -9.68 -29.49 -10.84
N TRP A 323 -10.52 -30.44 -11.24
CA TRP A 323 -11.59 -30.99 -10.41
C TRP A 323 -11.14 -32.26 -9.68
N PRO A 324 -11.81 -32.63 -8.57
CA PRO A 324 -11.45 -33.83 -7.79
C PRO A 324 -11.54 -35.14 -8.57
N ASP A 325 -12.38 -35.21 -9.58
CA ASP A 325 -12.50 -36.35 -10.48
C ASP A 325 -11.36 -36.47 -11.51
N GLY A 326 -10.38 -35.56 -11.46
CA GLY A 326 -9.24 -35.55 -12.36
C GLY A 326 -9.47 -34.86 -13.70
N ILE A 327 -10.65 -34.31 -13.94
CA ILE A 327 -10.88 -33.44 -15.11
C ILE A 327 -10.07 -32.16 -14.96
N VAL A 328 -9.49 -31.67 -16.06
CA VAL A 328 -8.68 -30.44 -16.08
C VAL A 328 -9.14 -29.57 -17.24
N PHE A 329 -9.34 -28.29 -16.97
CA PHE A 329 -9.51 -27.26 -18.00
C PHE A 329 -8.35 -26.27 -17.93
N ASP A 330 -7.57 -26.17 -19.01
CA ASP A 330 -6.48 -25.21 -19.17
C ASP A 330 -6.86 -24.22 -20.29
N GLY A 331 -7.19 -22.99 -19.92
CA GLY A 331 -7.74 -22.05 -20.89
C GLY A 331 -7.79 -20.61 -20.39
N GLU A 332 -8.55 -19.83 -21.14
CA GLU A 332 -8.73 -18.40 -20.88
C GLU A 332 -10.01 -18.17 -20.07
N TRP A 333 -9.92 -17.20 -19.15
CA TRP A 333 -10.94 -16.85 -18.19
C TRP A 333 -11.21 -15.36 -18.20
N ARG A 334 -12.44 -14.98 -18.00
CA ARG A 334 -12.84 -13.59 -17.79
C ARG A 334 -14.00 -13.54 -16.80
N ASP A 335 -13.82 -12.79 -15.71
CA ASP A 335 -14.85 -12.53 -14.70
C ASP A 335 -15.49 -13.81 -14.16
N ASN A 336 -14.64 -14.82 -13.82
CA ASN A 336 -14.98 -16.19 -13.38
C ASN A 336 -15.59 -17.10 -14.46
N GLU A 337 -15.76 -16.64 -15.69
CA GLU A 337 -16.33 -17.42 -16.79
C GLU A 337 -15.24 -17.89 -17.75
N TYR A 338 -15.48 -19.02 -18.42
CA TYR A 338 -14.66 -19.44 -19.55
C TYR A 338 -14.79 -18.41 -20.67
N ASN A 339 -13.67 -17.98 -21.21
CA ASN A 339 -13.66 -17.02 -22.32
C ASN A 339 -12.46 -17.31 -23.23
N GLY A 340 -12.61 -17.16 -24.56
CA GLY A 340 -11.53 -17.53 -25.48
C GLY A 340 -11.37 -19.05 -25.65
N THR A 341 -10.15 -19.52 -25.78
CA THR A 341 -9.85 -20.94 -26.06
C THR A 341 -9.25 -21.67 -24.86
N GLY A 342 -9.57 -22.94 -24.73
CA GLY A 342 -8.99 -23.80 -23.72
C GLY A 342 -9.05 -25.27 -24.09
N ILE A 343 -8.34 -26.08 -23.30
CA ILE A 343 -8.31 -27.52 -23.46
C ILE A 343 -8.94 -28.17 -22.25
N LEU A 344 -9.98 -28.92 -22.50
CA LEU A 344 -10.54 -29.85 -21.54
C LEU A 344 -9.81 -31.19 -21.66
N THR A 345 -9.27 -31.68 -20.57
CA THR A 345 -8.72 -33.04 -20.45
C THR A 345 -9.65 -33.83 -19.53
N LEU A 346 -10.24 -34.88 -20.03
CA LEU A 346 -11.09 -35.79 -19.27
C LEU A 346 -10.25 -36.78 -18.45
N GLN A 347 -10.88 -37.45 -17.47
CA GLN A 347 -10.26 -38.44 -16.60
C GLN A 347 -9.60 -39.60 -17.40
N ASN A 348 -10.17 -40.01 -18.53
CA ASN A 348 -9.62 -41.04 -19.43
C ASN A 348 -8.47 -40.53 -20.29
N GLY A 349 -8.03 -39.27 -20.15
CA GLY A 349 -6.96 -38.63 -20.92
C GLY A 349 -7.38 -38.10 -22.30
N GLU A 350 -8.64 -38.21 -22.67
CA GLU A 350 -9.14 -37.58 -23.90
C GLU A 350 -9.10 -36.05 -23.76
N GLN A 351 -8.76 -35.37 -24.86
CA GLN A 351 -8.62 -33.92 -24.87
C GLN A 351 -9.51 -33.29 -25.94
N TYR A 352 -10.12 -32.17 -25.55
CA TYR A 352 -11.00 -31.40 -26.40
C TYR A 352 -10.56 -29.95 -26.42
N LEU A 353 -10.35 -29.40 -27.61
CA LEU A 353 -10.22 -27.95 -27.81
C LEU A 353 -11.62 -27.36 -27.76
N ARG A 354 -11.82 -26.44 -26.81
CA ARG A 354 -13.08 -25.71 -26.62
C ARG A 354 -12.87 -24.23 -26.84
N THR A 355 -13.83 -23.58 -27.46
CA THR A 355 -13.90 -22.12 -27.57
C THR A 355 -15.15 -21.63 -26.88
N PHE A 356 -14.96 -20.60 -26.04
CA PHE A 356 -16.05 -20.01 -25.26
C PHE A 356 -16.16 -18.51 -25.54
N ALA A 357 -17.38 -18.00 -25.41
CA ALA A 357 -17.64 -16.56 -25.35
C ALA A 357 -18.63 -16.30 -24.21
N GLN A 358 -18.21 -15.51 -23.21
CA GLN A 358 -19.04 -15.19 -22.02
C GLN A 358 -19.66 -16.45 -21.39
N GLY A 359 -18.83 -17.43 -21.05
CA GLY A 359 -19.24 -18.68 -20.45
C GLY A 359 -19.90 -19.70 -21.40
N ASN A 360 -20.37 -19.30 -22.58
CA ASN A 360 -21.06 -20.17 -23.50
C ASN A 360 -20.10 -20.93 -24.42
N LEU A 361 -20.29 -22.25 -24.56
CA LEU A 361 -19.50 -23.05 -25.49
C LEU A 361 -19.93 -22.74 -26.93
N ILE A 362 -18.97 -22.22 -27.71
CA ILE A 362 -19.16 -21.87 -29.13
C ILE A 362 -18.78 -23.03 -30.04
N SER A 363 -17.68 -23.70 -29.73
CA SER A 363 -17.20 -24.84 -30.53
C SER A 363 -16.41 -25.85 -29.67
N GLU A 364 -16.48 -27.10 -30.07
CA GLU A 364 -15.70 -28.19 -29.49
C GLU A 364 -15.13 -29.07 -30.57
N ARG A 365 -13.88 -29.47 -30.40
CA ARG A 365 -13.21 -30.44 -31.30
C ARG A 365 -12.31 -31.36 -30.48
N LYS A 366 -12.49 -32.69 -30.67
CA LYS A 366 -11.59 -33.67 -30.05
C LYS A 366 -10.18 -33.54 -30.65
N LEU A 367 -9.17 -33.56 -29.79
CA LEU A 367 -7.77 -33.46 -30.18
C LEU A 367 -7.20 -34.87 -30.42
N GLU A 368 -6.79 -35.13 -31.66
CA GLU A 368 -6.09 -36.36 -32.01
C GLU A 368 -4.60 -36.27 -31.61
N ILE A 369 -3.94 -37.45 -31.45
CA ILE A 369 -2.53 -37.50 -31.06
C ILE A 369 -1.62 -36.70 -32.02
N THR A 370 -1.97 -36.66 -33.29
CA THR A 370 -1.27 -35.90 -34.33
C THR A 370 -1.27 -34.39 -34.07
N ASP A 371 -2.30 -33.85 -33.44
CA ASP A 371 -2.41 -32.42 -33.11
C ASP A 371 -1.40 -31.98 -32.06
N ARG A 372 -0.97 -32.91 -31.18
CA ARG A 372 0.01 -32.62 -30.12
C ARG A 372 1.39 -32.20 -30.67
N ASN A 373 1.71 -32.58 -31.91
CA ASN A 373 2.94 -32.20 -32.58
C ASN A 373 2.83 -30.95 -33.46
N LYS A 374 1.66 -30.33 -33.54
CA LYS A 374 1.45 -29.07 -34.24
C LYS A 374 1.84 -27.88 -33.38
N LEU A 375 2.04 -26.74 -34.00
CA LEU A 375 2.22 -25.45 -33.26
C LEU A 375 1.01 -25.20 -32.38
N CYS A 376 1.30 -24.72 -31.17
CA CYS A 376 0.26 -24.42 -30.20
C CYS A 376 -0.65 -23.31 -30.70
N PHE A 377 -1.95 -23.53 -30.62
CA PHE A 377 -2.96 -22.55 -31.01
C PHE A 377 -3.00 -21.29 -30.16
N CYS A 378 -2.31 -21.29 -28.98
CA CYS A 378 -2.18 -20.11 -28.10
C CYS A 378 -1.22 -19.04 -28.66
N GLY A 379 -0.65 -19.24 -29.84
CA GLY A 379 0.30 -18.31 -30.46
C GLY A 379 1.71 -18.29 -29.86
N SER A 380 2.04 -19.20 -28.95
CA SER A 380 3.36 -19.27 -28.29
C SER A 380 4.52 -19.64 -29.21
N GLY A 381 4.24 -20.07 -30.45
CA GLY A 381 5.25 -20.62 -31.38
C GLY A 381 5.82 -21.98 -30.99
N MET A 382 5.42 -22.56 -29.87
CA MET A 382 5.83 -23.87 -29.42
C MET A 382 4.90 -24.98 -29.94
N MET A 383 5.38 -26.22 -30.06
CA MET A 383 4.48 -27.36 -30.29
C MET A 383 3.54 -27.51 -29.09
N TYR A 384 2.30 -27.95 -29.34
CA TYR A 384 1.29 -28.12 -28.30
C TYR A 384 1.77 -29.00 -27.13
N LYS A 385 2.46 -30.11 -27.42
CA LYS A 385 3.07 -31.00 -26.41
C LYS A 385 4.09 -30.30 -25.49
N ASN A 386 4.75 -29.24 -25.98
CA ASN A 386 5.77 -28.52 -25.24
C ASN A 386 5.20 -27.29 -24.52
N CYS A 387 4.02 -26.83 -24.93
CA CYS A 387 3.37 -25.64 -24.42
C CYS A 387 2.33 -25.97 -23.33
N HIS A 388 1.38 -26.86 -23.64
CA HIS A 388 0.25 -27.18 -22.76
C HIS A 388 0.32 -28.59 -22.14
N LEU A 389 1.13 -29.51 -22.70
CA LEU A 389 1.31 -30.86 -22.15
C LEU A 389 2.54 -30.99 -21.26
N ARG A 390 3.28 -29.91 -20.97
CA ARG A 390 4.42 -29.98 -20.06
C ARG A 390 3.92 -30.48 -18.70
N LYS A 391 4.35 -31.65 -18.28
CA LYS A 391 4.09 -32.17 -16.94
C LYS A 391 4.56 -31.12 -15.94
N ARG A 392 3.64 -30.66 -15.12
CA ARG A 392 3.95 -29.87 -13.93
C ARG A 392 4.56 -30.83 -12.90
N PHE A 393 5.82 -30.61 -12.54
CA PHE A 393 6.45 -31.18 -11.37
C PHE A 393 6.43 -30.14 -10.27
#